data_f692343d9d73732cc9fc2110ecb9c991
#
_entry.id   f692343d9d73732cc9fc2110ecb9c991
#
_cell.length_a   1.000
_cell.length_b   1.000
_cell.length_c   1.000
_cell.angle_alpha   90.00
_cell.angle_beta   90.00
_cell.angle_gamma   90.00
#
_symmetry.space_group_name_H-M   'P 1'
#
loop_
_entity.id
_entity.type
_entity.pdbx_description
1 polymer ?
#
loop_
_entity_poly.entity_id
_entity_poly.type
_entity_poly.pdbx_seq_one_letter_code
_entity_poly.pdbx_strand_id
1 'polypeptide(L)'
;MSQTKRTPRTAEASNTILGTISKLVVFAIFIVLAVILINRTELPTRSDGSNSLQAEAVPPPSSGQRQYSAPPPMLINPAHTYVATIVTPRGDIRVRLLPDIAPQTVNNFVFLAREGFYDGVTWHRVIEGFMAQAGDPTGTGMGGPGYSIPAEFTSKIRFDRPGLLAMARSSDPDSGGSQFFITTGPARWLDNQYTIFGEVIEGQDIVDGIPPRDPNTAVEPGEPILTIAISEE
;
A
#
# COMPACT_ATOMS: atom_id res chain seq x y z
N MET A 1 -46.85 51.08 -24.82
CA MET A 1 -47.93 50.09 -24.67
C MET A 1 -47.26 48.75 -24.27
N SER A 2 -47.29 48.43 -23.01
CA SER A 2 -46.66 47.25 -22.45
C SER A 2 -47.76 46.34 -21.90
N GLN A 3 -47.85 45.12 -22.36
CA GLN A 3 -48.78 44.13 -21.84
C GLN A 3 -48.02 43.12 -20.96
N THR A 4 -48.36 43.18 -19.70
CA THR A 4 -47.92 42.23 -18.64
C THR A 4 -48.71 40.94 -18.77
N LYS A 5 -48.06 39.79 -18.93
CA LYS A 5 -48.68 38.47 -18.91
C LYS A 5 -48.37 37.78 -17.61
N ARG A 6 -49.37 37.57 -16.74
CA ARG A 6 -49.34 36.81 -15.50
C ARG A 6 -49.35 35.32 -15.81
N THR A 7 -48.50 34.56 -15.19
CA THR A 7 -48.51 33.08 -15.10
C THR A 7 -49.22 32.63 -13.81
N PRO A 8 -50.05 31.60 -13.85
CA PRO A 8 -50.66 31.04 -12.66
C PRO A 8 -49.74 30.00 -11.97
N ARG A 9 -49.79 30.06 -10.67
CA ARG A 9 -49.13 29.14 -9.70
C ARG A 9 -50.16 28.07 -9.35
N THR A 10 -49.89 26.80 -9.61
CA THR A 10 -50.64 25.66 -9.05
C THR A 10 -49.67 24.55 -8.68
N ALA A 11 -49.52 24.32 -7.39
CA ALA A 11 -49.80 23.09 -6.62
C ALA A 11 -49.09 21.81 -7.12
N GLU A 12 -47.95 21.52 -6.53
CA GLU A 12 -47.40 20.16 -6.44
C GLU A 12 -46.68 19.97 -5.10
N ALA A 13 -47.45 19.72 -4.06
CA ALA A 13 -46.94 19.36 -2.76
C ALA A 13 -47.94 18.40 -2.08
N SER A 14 -48.00 17.16 -2.50
CA SER A 14 -48.80 16.15 -1.76
C SER A 14 -48.39 14.70 -1.96
N ASN A 15 -47.40 14.31 -2.77
CA ASN A 15 -47.12 12.90 -3.05
C ASN A 15 -45.79 12.35 -2.46
N THR A 16 -45.04 13.14 -1.70
CA THR A 16 -43.70 12.71 -1.22
C THR A 16 -43.73 12.04 0.15
N ILE A 17 -44.79 12.18 0.93
CA ILE A 17 -44.86 11.66 2.32
C ILE A 17 -45.29 10.18 2.38
N LEU A 18 -46.14 9.72 1.44
CA LEU A 18 -46.66 8.34 1.48
C LEU A 18 -45.65 7.29 1.01
N GLY A 19 -44.64 7.65 0.22
CA GLY A 19 -43.61 6.74 -0.31
C GLY A 19 -42.51 6.41 0.69
N THR A 20 -42.27 7.27 1.67
CA THR A 20 -41.15 7.10 2.64
C THR A 20 -41.54 6.19 3.79
N ILE A 21 -42.81 6.17 4.22
CA ILE A 21 -43.31 5.32 5.31
C ILE A 21 -43.37 3.84 4.89
N SER A 22 -43.67 3.55 3.63
CA SER A 22 -43.73 2.18 3.11
C SER A 22 -42.35 1.49 3.07
N LYS A 23 -41.28 2.24 2.80
CA LYS A 23 -39.91 1.69 2.74
C LYS A 23 -39.34 1.38 4.12
N LEU A 24 -39.67 2.15 5.14
CA LEU A 24 -39.23 1.92 6.53
C LEU A 24 -39.90 0.69 7.17
N VAL A 25 -41.15 0.44 6.87
CA VAL A 25 -41.89 -0.74 7.39
C VAL A 25 -41.38 -2.04 6.76
N VAL A 26 -41.04 -2.05 5.46
CA VAL A 26 -40.47 -3.20 4.77
C VAL A 26 -39.08 -3.54 5.31
N PHE A 27 -38.24 -2.52 5.61
CA PHE A 27 -36.89 -2.73 6.17
C PHE A 27 -36.92 -3.31 7.59
N ALA A 28 -37.88 -2.92 8.43
CA ALA A 28 -38.06 -3.46 9.78
C ALA A 28 -38.49 -4.95 9.78
N ILE A 29 -39.30 -5.39 8.81
CA ILE A 29 -39.74 -6.79 8.69
C ILE A 29 -38.57 -7.69 8.28
N PHE A 30 -37.63 -7.23 7.44
CA PHE A 30 -36.45 -8.00 7.05
C PHE A 30 -35.47 -8.21 8.21
N ILE A 31 -35.31 -7.24 9.11
CA ILE A 31 -34.42 -7.37 10.29
C ILE A 31 -35.00 -8.40 11.29
N VAL A 32 -36.32 -8.44 11.51
CA VAL A 32 -36.95 -9.40 12.43
C VAL A 32 -36.89 -10.83 11.87
N LEU A 33 -37.01 -11.03 10.55
CA LEU A 33 -36.88 -12.33 9.91
C LEU A 33 -35.42 -12.85 9.94
N ALA A 34 -34.43 -11.99 9.83
CA ALA A 34 -33.02 -12.36 9.90
C ALA A 34 -32.63 -12.83 11.32
N VAL A 35 -33.17 -12.24 12.37
CA VAL A 35 -32.89 -12.62 13.77
C VAL A 35 -33.52 -13.97 14.14
N ILE A 36 -34.66 -14.33 13.53
CA ILE A 36 -35.35 -15.63 13.81
C ILE A 36 -34.63 -16.80 13.11
N LEU A 37 -33.88 -16.55 12.00
CA LEU A 37 -33.15 -17.62 11.29
C LEU A 37 -31.80 -17.98 11.93
N ILE A 38 -31.24 -17.14 12.79
CA ILE A 38 -29.95 -17.37 13.45
C ILE A 38 -30.05 -18.28 14.69
N ASN A 39 -31.27 -18.51 15.22
CA ASN A 39 -31.51 -19.28 16.46
C ASN A 39 -32.00 -20.71 16.27
N ARG A 40 -31.81 -21.35 15.12
CA ARG A 40 -32.14 -22.76 14.95
C ARG A 40 -30.95 -23.59 14.51
N THR A 41 -30.66 -24.57 15.38
CA THR A 41 -29.93 -25.82 15.17
C THR A 41 -28.41 -25.78 15.44
N GLU A 42 -28.08 -26.06 16.67
CA GLU A 42 -26.90 -26.87 16.98
C GLU A 42 -27.36 -28.29 17.36
N LEU A 43 -27.02 -29.27 16.53
CA LEU A 43 -26.99 -30.69 16.89
C LEU A 43 -25.54 -31.17 16.73
N PRO A 44 -24.97 -31.85 17.71
CA PRO A 44 -23.57 -32.29 17.64
C PRO A 44 -23.44 -33.53 16.75
N THR A 45 -22.76 -33.42 15.63
CA THR A 45 -22.29 -34.56 14.85
C THR A 45 -20.83 -34.89 15.22
N ARG A 46 -20.65 -36.11 15.59
CA ARG A 46 -19.45 -36.82 16.00
C ARG A 46 -18.40 -36.82 14.88
N SER A 47 -17.19 -36.37 15.20
CA SER A 47 -16.07 -36.33 14.29
C SER A 47 -15.49 -37.73 14.07
N ASP A 48 -15.40 -38.14 12.80
CA ASP A 48 -14.42 -39.12 12.37
C ASP A 48 -13.17 -38.39 11.85
N GLY A 49 -12.01 -38.78 12.44
CA GLY A 49 -10.73 -38.19 12.14
C GLY A 49 -10.20 -38.59 10.75
N SER A 50 -10.02 -37.64 9.91
CA SER A 50 -9.05 -37.71 8.82
C SER A 50 -8.19 -36.45 8.84
N ASN A 51 -6.96 -36.63 9.34
CA ASN A 51 -5.93 -35.60 9.44
C ASN A 51 -5.38 -35.32 8.04
N SER A 52 -6.01 -34.41 7.31
CA SER A 52 -5.41 -33.78 6.14
C SER A 52 -4.73 -32.49 6.62
N LEU A 53 -3.40 -32.44 6.58
CA LEU A 53 -2.61 -31.24 6.76
C LEU A 53 -3.00 -30.22 5.68
N GLN A 54 -4.09 -29.51 5.90
CA GLN A 54 -4.34 -28.24 5.22
C GLN A 54 -3.38 -27.24 5.88
N ALA A 55 -2.42 -26.76 5.10
CA ALA A 55 -1.68 -25.59 5.49
C ALA A 55 -2.72 -24.47 5.72
N GLU A 56 -2.96 -24.14 7.00
CA GLU A 56 -3.70 -22.94 7.36
C GLU A 56 -3.01 -21.77 6.69
N ALA A 57 -3.68 -21.17 5.71
CA ALA A 57 -3.28 -19.87 5.20
C ALA A 57 -3.30 -18.92 6.40
N VAL A 58 -2.10 -18.52 6.85
CA VAL A 58 -1.94 -17.47 7.86
C VAL A 58 -2.72 -16.27 7.34
N PRO A 59 -3.77 -15.81 8.05
CA PRO A 59 -4.47 -14.60 7.62
C PRO A 59 -3.43 -13.48 7.51
N PRO A 60 -3.50 -12.63 6.47
CA PRO A 60 -2.58 -11.51 6.36
C PRO A 60 -2.67 -10.71 7.67
N PRO A 61 -1.54 -10.28 8.25
CA PRO A 61 -1.56 -9.51 9.46
C PRO A 61 -2.48 -8.32 9.23
N SER A 62 -3.46 -8.15 10.12
CA SER A 62 -4.32 -6.99 10.11
C SER A 62 -3.42 -5.76 10.09
N SER A 63 -3.41 -5.02 9.00
CA SER A 63 -2.66 -3.79 8.82
C SER A 63 -3.26 -2.71 9.74
N GLY A 64 -3.02 -2.84 11.03
CA GLY A 64 -3.09 -1.73 11.95
C GLY A 64 -2.04 -0.75 11.44
N GLN A 65 -2.48 0.37 10.86
CA GLN A 65 -1.60 1.40 10.35
C GLN A 65 -0.65 1.80 11.47
N ARG A 66 0.59 1.28 11.43
CA ARG A 66 1.62 1.66 12.39
C ARG A 66 2.00 3.10 12.08
N GLN A 67 1.67 4.00 12.99
CA GLN A 67 1.99 5.42 12.90
C GLN A 67 3.02 5.74 13.98
N TYR A 68 4.08 6.41 13.59
CA TYR A 68 5.16 6.81 14.48
C TYR A 68 5.16 8.35 14.58
N SER A 69 5.48 8.87 15.74
CA SER A 69 5.48 10.32 16.02
C SER A 69 6.70 11.06 15.47
N ALA A 70 7.77 10.33 15.13
CA ALA A 70 9.02 10.89 14.63
C ALA A 70 9.83 9.83 13.87
N PRO A 71 10.78 10.23 12.99
CA PRO A 71 11.76 9.34 12.39
C PRO A 71 12.59 8.63 13.47
N PRO A 72 13.08 7.39 13.18
CA PRO A 72 13.93 6.67 14.13
C PRO A 72 15.27 7.40 14.34
N PRO A 73 15.89 7.29 15.53
CA PRO A 73 17.28 7.67 15.67
C PRO A 73 18.16 6.81 14.76
N MET A 74 19.43 7.17 14.56
CA MET A 74 20.37 6.35 13.79
C MET A 74 20.61 5.01 14.50
N LEU A 75 20.09 3.93 13.93
CA LEU A 75 20.15 2.55 14.45
C LEU A 75 21.11 1.67 13.65
N ILE A 76 21.46 2.08 12.43
CA ILE A 76 22.40 1.35 11.58
C ILE A 76 23.83 1.88 11.76
N ASN A 77 24.80 1.04 11.44
CA ASN A 77 26.19 1.46 11.24
C ASN A 77 26.43 1.67 9.73
N PRO A 78 26.64 2.91 9.25
CA PRO A 78 26.84 3.15 7.81
C PRO A 78 28.08 2.46 7.20
N ALA A 79 28.98 1.92 8.03
CA ALA A 79 30.14 1.15 7.58
C ALA A 79 29.85 -0.34 7.32
N HIS A 80 28.67 -0.82 7.70
CA HIS A 80 28.26 -2.21 7.48
C HIS A 80 27.51 -2.36 6.15
N THR A 81 27.48 -3.58 5.64
CA THR A 81 26.69 -3.95 4.47
C THR A 81 25.31 -4.39 4.93
N TYR A 82 24.27 -3.89 4.28
CA TYR A 82 22.87 -4.26 4.51
C TYR A 82 22.25 -4.82 3.24
N VAL A 83 21.61 -5.96 3.35
CA VAL A 83 20.79 -6.54 2.26
C VAL A 83 19.36 -6.69 2.72
N ALA A 84 18.44 -6.11 1.97
CA ALA A 84 17.01 -6.31 2.16
C ALA A 84 16.53 -7.42 1.23
N THR A 85 15.83 -8.42 1.78
CA THR A 85 15.11 -9.44 1.02
C THR A 85 13.62 -9.11 1.06
N ILE A 86 13.09 -8.63 -0.06
CA ILE A 86 11.65 -8.34 -0.23
C ILE A 86 11.01 -9.65 -0.69
N VAL A 87 10.27 -10.31 0.20
CA VAL A 87 9.58 -11.57 -0.07
C VAL A 87 8.24 -11.29 -0.73
N THR A 88 8.01 -11.87 -1.90
CA THR A 88 6.75 -11.74 -2.66
C THR A 88 6.17 -13.11 -3.01
N PRO A 89 4.89 -13.21 -3.42
CA PRO A 89 4.33 -14.45 -3.94
C PRO A 89 5.03 -14.99 -5.20
N ARG A 90 5.80 -14.13 -5.90
CA ARG A 90 6.55 -14.49 -7.11
C ARG A 90 7.97 -14.96 -6.84
N GLY A 91 8.48 -14.71 -5.62
CA GLY A 91 9.85 -15.00 -5.21
C GLY A 91 10.47 -13.79 -4.49
N ASP A 92 11.75 -13.91 -4.22
CA ASP A 92 12.51 -12.96 -3.42
C ASP A 92 13.24 -11.96 -4.32
N ILE A 93 13.13 -10.66 -3.96
CA ILE A 93 13.90 -9.58 -4.55
C ILE A 93 14.95 -9.17 -3.53
N ARG A 94 16.24 -9.38 -3.85
CA ARG A 94 17.34 -9.02 -2.97
C ARG A 94 17.94 -7.68 -3.37
N VAL A 95 18.04 -6.77 -2.42
CA VAL A 95 18.48 -5.40 -2.62
C VAL A 95 19.64 -5.09 -1.69
N ARG A 96 20.79 -4.76 -2.22
CA ARG A 96 21.89 -4.17 -1.45
C ARG A 96 21.55 -2.71 -1.14
N LEU A 97 21.49 -2.37 0.14
CA LEU A 97 21.28 -0.99 0.58
C LEU A 97 22.58 -0.20 0.54
N LEU A 98 22.50 1.12 0.40
CA LEU A 98 23.62 2.03 0.19
C LEU A 98 23.73 3.06 1.34
N PRO A 99 24.09 2.64 2.57
CA PRO A 99 24.15 3.53 3.72
C PRO A 99 25.26 4.60 3.62
N ASP A 100 26.26 4.40 2.79
CA ASP A 100 27.30 5.39 2.46
C ASP A 100 26.80 6.49 1.52
N ILE A 101 25.71 6.26 0.81
CA ILE A 101 25.08 7.20 -0.13
C ILE A 101 23.92 7.94 0.54
N ALA A 102 23.05 7.23 1.26
CA ALA A 102 21.83 7.75 1.85
C ALA A 102 21.59 7.16 3.26
N PRO A 103 22.44 7.52 4.24
CA PRO A 103 22.40 6.90 5.58
C PRO A 103 21.08 7.07 6.32
N GLN A 104 20.42 8.23 6.23
CA GLN A 104 19.14 8.46 6.92
C GLN A 104 18.00 7.66 6.26
N THR A 105 17.99 7.60 4.94
CA THR A 105 16.99 6.85 4.17
C THR A 105 17.14 5.35 4.40
N VAL A 106 18.37 4.82 4.39
CA VAL A 106 18.63 3.41 4.70
C VAL A 106 18.25 3.11 6.14
N ASN A 107 18.63 3.96 7.11
CA ASN A 107 18.25 3.80 8.51
C ASN A 107 16.72 3.71 8.69
N ASN A 108 16.00 4.61 8.06
CA ASN A 108 14.54 4.65 8.07
C ASN A 108 13.93 3.37 7.48
N PHE A 109 14.40 2.95 6.30
CA PHE A 109 13.91 1.75 5.63
C PHE A 109 14.18 0.48 6.45
N VAL A 110 15.40 0.33 7.00
CA VAL A 110 15.79 -0.79 7.88
C VAL A 110 14.93 -0.82 9.15
N PHE A 111 14.70 0.32 9.79
CA PHE A 111 13.81 0.42 10.94
C PHE A 111 12.40 -0.07 10.60
N LEU A 112 11.79 0.49 9.57
CA LEU A 112 10.42 0.12 9.16
C LEU A 112 10.31 -1.36 8.77
N ALA A 113 11.33 -1.91 8.08
CA ALA A 113 11.36 -3.33 7.73
C ALA A 113 11.45 -4.22 8.98
N ARG A 114 12.34 -3.90 9.93
CA ARG A 114 12.50 -4.66 11.19
C ARG A 114 11.25 -4.60 12.07
N GLU A 115 10.50 -3.49 12.01
CA GLU A 115 9.19 -3.35 12.68
C GLU A 115 8.05 -4.09 11.97
N GLY A 116 8.29 -4.74 10.80
CA GLY A 116 7.28 -5.38 9.98
C GLY A 116 6.27 -4.40 9.39
N PHE A 117 6.66 -3.13 9.22
CA PHE A 117 5.79 -2.09 8.64
C PHE A 117 5.33 -2.44 7.23
N TYR A 118 6.18 -3.12 6.47
CA TYR A 118 5.93 -3.48 5.08
C TYR A 118 5.17 -4.80 4.89
N ASP A 119 4.87 -5.53 5.96
CA ASP A 119 4.16 -6.81 5.87
C ASP A 119 2.74 -6.62 5.35
N GLY A 120 2.43 -7.26 4.22
CA GLY A 120 1.14 -7.14 3.54
C GLY A 120 0.93 -5.85 2.74
N VAL A 121 1.90 -4.93 2.72
CA VAL A 121 1.85 -3.71 1.89
C VAL A 121 1.94 -4.08 0.41
N THR A 122 1.19 -3.40 -0.44
CA THR A 122 1.07 -3.78 -1.85
C THR A 122 1.90 -2.90 -2.79
N TRP A 123 2.25 -3.45 -3.96
CA TRP A 123 2.73 -2.69 -5.10
C TRP A 123 1.55 -1.90 -5.68
N HIS A 124 1.30 -0.72 -5.14
CA HIS A 124 0.09 0.05 -5.44
C HIS A 124 0.17 0.83 -6.76
N ARG A 125 1.38 1.11 -7.28
CA ARG A 125 1.59 1.81 -8.55
C ARG A 125 2.72 1.17 -9.34
N VAL A 126 2.42 0.64 -10.53
CA VAL A 126 3.40 -0.02 -11.41
C VAL A 126 3.26 0.53 -12.82
N ILE A 127 4.35 1.08 -13.35
CA ILE A 127 4.42 1.61 -14.72
C ILE A 127 5.49 0.83 -15.47
N GLU A 128 5.05 0.11 -16.50
CA GLU A 128 5.91 -0.71 -17.35
C GLU A 128 7.06 0.13 -17.94
N GLY A 129 8.27 -0.43 -17.92
CA GLY A 129 9.48 0.23 -18.44
C GLY A 129 9.94 1.44 -17.63
N PHE A 130 9.32 1.71 -16.48
CA PHE A 130 9.70 2.79 -15.59
C PHE A 130 9.97 2.32 -14.16
N MET A 131 8.92 1.93 -13.39
CA MET A 131 9.11 1.54 -11.98
C MET A 131 7.93 0.78 -11.41
N ALA A 132 8.18 0.01 -10.34
CA ALA A 132 7.20 -0.53 -9.41
C ALA A 132 7.33 0.20 -8.06
N GLN A 133 6.22 0.75 -7.53
CA GLN A 133 6.16 1.53 -6.29
C GLN A 133 5.30 0.83 -5.24
N ALA A 134 5.82 0.77 -4.02
CA ALA A 134 5.21 0.18 -2.84
C ALA A 134 5.44 1.04 -1.58
N GLY A 135 5.21 0.48 -0.39
CA GLY A 135 5.56 1.11 0.88
C GLY A 135 4.46 1.99 1.49
N ASP A 136 3.29 2.05 0.86
CA ASP A 136 2.09 2.69 1.42
C ASP A 136 1.21 1.63 2.11
N PRO A 137 1.03 1.68 3.45
CA PRO A 137 0.20 0.72 4.16
C PRO A 137 -1.29 0.80 3.79
N THR A 138 -1.73 1.89 3.16
CA THR A 138 -3.11 2.05 2.69
C THR A 138 -3.34 1.55 1.26
N GLY A 139 -2.27 1.37 0.49
CA GLY A 139 -2.32 0.98 -0.93
C GLY A 139 -2.91 2.04 -1.87
N THR A 140 -3.12 3.26 -1.41
CA THR A 140 -3.73 4.37 -2.17
C THR A 140 -2.71 5.32 -2.80
N GLY A 141 -1.45 5.24 -2.38
CA GLY A 141 -0.38 6.19 -2.70
C GLY A 141 -0.31 7.41 -1.77
N MET A 142 -1.21 7.51 -0.77
CA MET A 142 -1.30 8.65 0.14
C MET A 142 -0.86 8.34 1.57
N GLY A 143 -0.67 7.07 1.91
CA GLY A 143 -0.27 6.64 3.25
C GLY A 143 1.25 6.70 3.48
N GLY A 144 1.64 6.59 4.77
CA GLY A 144 3.03 6.64 5.18
C GLY A 144 3.20 6.33 6.66
N PRO A 145 4.40 6.50 7.23
CA PRO A 145 4.73 6.09 8.60
C PRO A 145 4.32 7.10 9.67
N GLY A 146 3.73 8.26 9.29
CA GLY A 146 3.35 9.33 10.22
C GLY A 146 4.38 10.45 10.37
N TYR A 147 5.51 10.33 9.69
CA TYR A 147 6.58 11.35 9.65
C TYR A 147 7.21 11.41 8.26
N SER A 148 8.06 12.41 8.06
CA SER A 148 8.90 12.56 6.86
C SER A 148 10.37 12.58 7.21
N ILE A 149 11.22 12.23 6.23
CA ILE A 149 12.68 12.30 6.30
C ILE A 149 13.21 13.23 5.20
N PRO A 150 14.35 13.90 5.42
CA PRO A 150 14.96 14.75 4.41
C PRO A 150 15.49 13.96 3.23
N ALA A 151 15.57 14.60 2.07
CA ALA A 151 16.18 14.05 0.88
C ALA A 151 17.70 13.95 1.00
N GLU A 152 18.27 12.88 0.40
CA GLU A 152 19.71 12.65 0.32
C GLU A 152 20.13 12.51 -1.16
N PHE A 153 20.04 13.61 -1.91
CA PHE A 153 20.40 13.62 -3.34
C PHE A 153 21.89 13.54 -3.55
N THR A 154 22.31 12.81 -4.59
CA THR A 154 23.71 12.63 -4.93
C THR A 154 23.92 12.50 -6.44
N SER A 155 25.07 12.93 -6.91
CA SER A 155 25.52 12.69 -8.29
C SER A 155 26.37 11.42 -8.45
N LYS A 156 26.66 10.70 -7.33
CA LYS A 156 27.50 9.49 -7.35
C LYS A 156 26.81 8.30 -8.02
N ILE A 157 25.47 8.27 -7.99
CA ILE A 157 24.65 7.24 -8.61
C ILE A 157 23.53 7.90 -9.41
N ARG A 158 23.11 7.31 -10.52
CA ARG A 158 22.14 7.89 -11.44
C ARG A 158 21.12 6.86 -11.88
N PHE A 159 19.93 7.32 -12.25
CA PHE A 159 18.85 6.47 -12.77
C PHE A 159 19.11 6.03 -14.23
N ASP A 160 20.24 5.39 -14.48
CA ASP A 160 20.71 4.99 -15.83
C ASP A 160 20.40 3.54 -16.20
N ARG A 161 19.81 2.78 -15.28
CA ARG A 161 19.51 1.35 -15.43
C ARG A 161 18.28 0.92 -14.61
N PRO A 162 17.69 -0.26 -14.86
CA PRO A 162 16.77 -0.90 -13.94
C PRO A 162 17.45 -1.31 -12.63
N GLY A 163 16.65 -1.66 -11.61
CA GLY A 163 17.09 -2.21 -10.34
C GLY A 163 17.54 -1.18 -9.31
N LEU A 164 17.29 0.10 -9.52
CA LEU A 164 17.60 1.13 -8.52
C LEU A 164 16.42 1.30 -7.55
N LEU A 165 16.68 1.12 -6.25
CA LEU A 165 15.73 1.37 -5.18
C LEU A 165 15.82 2.82 -4.75
N ALA A 166 14.71 3.55 -4.81
CA ALA A 166 14.66 4.97 -4.50
C ALA A 166 13.44 5.34 -3.64
N MET A 167 13.58 6.41 -2.85
CA MET A 167 12.53 6.94 -1.99
C MET A 167 11.51 7.73 -2.83
N ALA A 168 10.23 7.36 -2.72
CA ALA A 168 9.15 8.14 -3.29
C ALA A 168 8.87 9.39 -2.42
N ARG A 169 8.36 10.44 -3.05
CA ARG A 169 8.06 11.72 -2.40
C ARG A 169 6.91 12.47 -3.10
N SER A 170 6.36 13.46 -2.42
CA SER A 170 5.46 14.45 -2.99
C SER A 170 6.24 15.54 -3.77
N SER A 171 5.63 16.69 -3.99
CA SER A 171 6.34 17.86 -4.55
C SER A 171 7.44 18.41 -3.63
N ASP A 172 7.30 18.23 -2.32
CA ASP A 172 8.33 18.57 -1.33
C ASP A 172 9.46 17.51 -1.37
N PRO A 173 10.71 17.89 -1.61
CA PRO A 173 11.85 16.96 -1.57
C PRO A 173 11.98 16.23 -0.23
N ASP A 174 11.68 16.89 0.88
CA ASP A 174 11.81 16.38 2.25
C ASP A 174 10.54 15.66 2.75
N SER A 175 9.71 15.16 1.83
CA SER A 175 8.50 14.39 2.14
C SER A 175 8.68 12.87 2.03
N GLY A 176 9.90 12.38 1.95
CA GLY A 176 10.19 10.94 2.03
C GLY A 176 9.62 10.34 3.30
N GLY A 177 9.08 9.12 3.23
CA GLY A 177 8.50 8.43 4.38
C GLY A 177 8.77 6.93 4.31
N SER A 178 7.73 6.14 4.03
CA SER A 178 7.84 4.70 3.84
C SER A 178 7.76 4.26 2.38
N GLN A 179 7.22 5.10 1.48
CA GLN A 179 7.03 4.73 0.10
C GLN A 179 8.36 4.71 -0.68
N PHE A 180 8.58 3.66 -1.44
CA PHE A 180 9.74 3.47 -2.27
C PHE A 180 9.36 2.92 -3.64
N PHE A 181 10.27 3.02 -4.61
CA PHE A 181 10.10 2.38 -5.90
C PHE A 181 11.40 1.72 -6.37
N ILE A 182 11.25 0.67 -7.20
CA ILE A 182 12.35 0.02 -7.89
C ILE A 182 12.18 0.29 -9.38
N THR A 183 13.25 0.75 -10.04
CA THR A 183 13.21 1.03 -11.49
C THR A 183 13.17 -0.27 -12.30
N THR A 184 12.37 -0.28 -13.37
CA THR A 184 12.32 -1.34 -14.40
C THR A 184 12.92 -0.89 -15.74
N GLY A 185 13.45 0.34 -15.78
CA GLY A 185 14.15 0.93 -16.91
C GLY A 185 14.92 2.18 -16.51
N PRO A 186 15.75 2.74 -17.41
CA PRO A 186 16.43 4.00 -17.16
C PRO A 186 15.45 5.16 -16.98
N ALA A 187 15.69 6.02 -15.97
CA ALA A 187 14.82 7.15 -15.62
C ALA A 187 15.65 8.44 -15.32
N ARG A 188 16.56 8.80 -16.23
CA ARG A 188 17.54 9.89 -16.05
C ARG A 188 16.94 11.25 -15.68
N TRP A 189 15.64 11.48 -15.96
CA TRP A 189 14.91 12.67 -15.54
C TRP A 189 14.71 12.79 -14.03
N LEU A 190 14.98 11.71 -13.27
CA LEU A 190 14.94 11.67 -11.81
C LEU A 190 16.29 11.97 -11.16
N ASP A 191 17.38 12.07 -11.95
CA ASP A 191 18.73 12.34 -11.44
C ASP A 191 18.74 13.61 -10.59
N ASN A 192 19.35 13.54 -9.39
CA ASN A 192 19.43 14.61 -8.40
C ASN A 192 18.06 15.16 -7.91
N GLN A 193 16.98 14.40 -8.09
CA GLN A 193 15.64 14.78 -7.64
C GLN A 193 15.01 13.72 -6.72
N TYR A 194 15.58 12.53 -6.68
CA TYR A 194 15.13 11.43 -5.82
C TYR A 194 16.34 10.78 -5.13
N THR A 195 16.13 10.34 -3.90
CA THR A 195 17.16 9.65 -3.11
C THR A 195 17.23 8.19 -3.55
N ILE A 196 18.33 7.79 -4.19
CA ILE A 196 18.65 6.37 -4.44
C ILE A 196 19.33 5.84 -3.19
N PHE A 197 18.81 4.74 -2.64
CA PHE A 197 19.33 4.16 -1.40
C PHE A 197 19.56 2.64 -1.46
N GLY A 198 19.43 2.03 -2.65
CA GLY A 198 19.71 0.61 -2.86
C GLY A 198 19.78 0.21 -4.32
N GLU A 199 20.28 -0.99 -4.55
CA GLU A 199 20.39 -1.65 -5.86
C GLU A 199 19.94 -3.09 -5.76
N VAL A 200 19.07 -3.54 -6.68
CA VAL A 200 18.69 -4.94 -6.80
C VAL A 200 19.91 -5.76 -7.23
N ILE A 201 20.21 -6.80 -6.46
CA ILE A 201 21.30 -7.75 -6.74
C ILE A 201 20.80 -9.10 -7.24
N GLU A 202 19.53 -9.46 -6.92
CA GLU A 202 18.84 -10.66 -7.40
C GLU A 202 17.33 -10.38 -7.52
N GLY A 203 16.64 -11.00 -8.49
CA GLY A 203 15.18 -10.93 -8.63
C GLY A 203 14.67 -9.69 -9.40
N GLN A 204 15.48 -9.08 -10.27
CA GLN A 204 15.00 -7.99 -11.14
C GLN A 204 13.87 -8.45 -12.06
N ASP A 205 13.91 -9.67 -12.55
CA ASP A 205 12.87 -10.31 -13.36
C ASP A 205 11.54 -10.42 -12.60
N ILE A 206 11.59 -10.59 -11.27
CA ILE A 206 10.41 -10.59 -10.42
C ILE A 206 9.80 -9.17 -10.38
N VAL A 207 10.63 -8.12 -10.22
CA VAL A 207 10.18 -6.71 -10.26
C VAL A 207 9.54 -6.39 -11.61
N ASP A 208 10.19 -6.79 -12.70
CA ASP A 208 9.73 -6.55 -14.07
C ASP A 208 8.42 -7.30 -14.38
N GLY A 209 8.19 -8.43 -13.69
CA GLY A 209 7.00 -9.26 -13.80
C GLY A 209 5.79 -8.76 -12.96
N ILE A 210 5.93 -7.74 -12.11
CA ILE A 210 4.80 -7.20 -11.35
C ILE A 210 3.80 -6.54 -12.33
N PRO A 211 2.51 -6.92 -12.31
CA PRO A 211 1.54 -6.38 -13.26
C PRO A 211 1.40 -4.85 -13.21
N PRO A 212 1.31 -4.17 -14.35
CA PRO A 212 1.03 -2.74 -14.41
C PRO A 212 -0.22 -2.37 -13.61
N ARG A 213 -0.15 -1.26 -12.86
CA ARG A 213 -1.23 -0.83 -11.96
C ARG A 213 -1.24 0.69 -11.78
N ASP A 214 -2.43 1.28 -11.90
CA ASP A 214 -2.71 2.67 -11.52
C ASP A 214 -3.64 2.66 -10.29
N PRO A 215 -3.23 3.19 -9.13
CA PRO A 215 -4.05 3.20 -7.92
C PRO A 215 -5.35 4.01 -8.07
N ASN A 216 -5.43 4.94 -9.04
CA ASN A 216 -6.62 5.76 -9.25
C ASN A 216 -7.74 5.01 -10.00
N THR A 217 -7.41 3.95 -10.73
CA THR A 217 -8.36 3.21 -11.59
C THR A 217 -8.49 1.74 -11.22
N ALA A 218 -7.54 1.20 -10.48
CA ALA A 218 -7.54 -0.22 -10.12
C ALA A 218 -8.60 -0.52 -9.06
N VAL A 219 -9.39 -1.57 -9.30
CA VAL A 219 -10.46 -2.04 -8.41
C VAL A 219 -9.90 -2.97 -7.33
N GLU A 220 -9.03 -3.90 -7.73
CA GLU A 220 -8.44 -4.88 -6.82
C GLU A 220 -7.15 -4.34 -6.18
N PRO A 221 -6.75 -4.84 -4.99
CA PRO A 221 -5.45 -4.52 -4.40
C PRO A 221 -4.28 -4.88 -5.33
N GLY A 222 -3.15 -4.20 -5.16
CA GLY A 222 -1.89 -4.61 -5.80
C GLY A 222 -1.35 -5.91 -5.21
N GLU A 223 -0.37 -6.50 -5.89
CA GLU A 223 0.32 -7.68 -5.39
C GLU A 223 1.03 -7.36 -4.05
N PRO A 224 0.94 -8.23 -3.01
CA PRO A 224 1.50 -7.93 -1.71
C PRO A 224 3.01 -8.17 -1.63
N ILE A 225 3.67 -7.38 -0.80
CA ILE A 225 4.93 -7.72 -0.15
C ILE A 225 4.58 -8.57 1.07
N LEU A 226 5.05 -9.81 1.14
CA LEU A 226 4.77 -10.70 2.28
C LEU A 226 5.52 -10.22 3.52
N THR A 227 6.79 -9.88 3.37
CA THR A 227 7.64 -9.27 4.40
C THR A 227 8.92 -8.71 3.78
N ILE A 228 9.67 -7.89 4.53
CA ILE A 228 11.02 -7.46 4.17
C ILE A 228 11.98 -7.86 5.30
N ALA A 229 12.86 -8.81 5.01
CA ALA A 229 13.90 -9.23 5.94
C ALA A 229 15.21 -8.46 5.71
N ILE A 230 15.88 -8.03 6.77
CA ILE A 230 17.17 -7.32 6.70
C ILE A 230 18.29 -8.22 7.24
N SER A 231 19.30 -8.47 6.41
CA SER A 231 20.59 -9.04 6.85
C SER A 231 21.64 -7.93 6.93
N GLU A 232 22.52 -8.05 7.91
CA GLU A 232 23.62 -7.12 8.21
C GLU A 232 24.91 -7.92 8.26
N GLU A 233 25.95 -7.50 7.51
CA GLU A 233 27.26 -8.13 7.38
C GLU A 233 28.40 -7.15 7.68
#